data_ba0cbf6e7160e3d592b9856f11ad6b8b
#
_entry.id   ba0cbf6e7160e3d592b9856f11ad6b8b
#
_cell.length_a   1.000
_cell.length_b   1.000
_cell.length_c   1.000
_cell.angle_alpha   90.00
_cell.angle_beta   90.00
_cell.angle_gamma   90.00
#
_symmetry.space_group_name_H-M   'P 1'
#
loop_
_entity.id
_entity.type
_entity.pdbx_description
1 polymer ?
#
loop_
_entity_poly.entity_id
_entity_poly.type
_entity_poly.pdbx_seq_one_letter_code
_entity_poly.pdbx_strand_id
1 'polypeptide(L)'
;MGIFQHIGGPAIVIFIGVMISACGAIWAAWEQSVSESVLRTKSEEIASLNKKIADSIIGGDSFAYITPTFFKDKSSPPYLTLVHQGEHPIYDLSIRVVDLDVFERQVKEGYTIADLHKKENQFNVGNLSTSQASMLGPISIPKNGIRLNIFFSARNGFFSESLRVRKVNDEWKTAIKVENTPTSGEVKLLYEKIDIDFPLNKKGDVEW
;
A
#
# COMPACT_ATOMS: atom_id res chain seq x y z
N MET A 1 -39.78 -70.76 -10.38
CA MET A 1 -40.46 -70.49 -9.08
C MET A 1 -39.65 -71.22 -8.00
N GLY A 2 -38.97 -70.48 -7.07
CA GLY A 2 -38.44 -71.18 -5.89
C GLY A 2 -36.95 -70.98 -5.57
N ILE A 3 -36.35 -69.70 -5.72
CA ILE A 3 -34.98 -69.43 -5.22
C ILE A 3 -35.02 -68.87 -3.80
N PHE A 4 -36.16 -68.49 -3.26
CA PHE A 4 -36.27 -67.77 -1.95
C PHE A 4 -36.54 -68.68 -0.74
N GLN A 5 -36.52 -70.02 -0.87
CA GLN A 5 -36.99 -70.93 0.19
C GLN A 5 -35.89 -71.40 1.17
N HIS A 6 -34.63 -70.96 1.06
CA HIS A 6 -33.55 -71.41 1.97
C HIS A 6 -32.62 -70.28 2.47
N ILE A 7 -33.12 -69.06 2.58
CA ILE A 7 -32.35 -68.08 3.30
C ILE A 7 -32.68 -68.25 4.80
N GLY A 8 -31.83 -68.96 5.53
CA GLY A 8 -32.03 -69.24 6.95
C GLY A 8 -32.02 -67.93 7.76
N GLY A 9 -32.76 -67.85 8.87
CA GLY A 9 -32.91 -66.69 9.73
C GLY A 9 -31.61 -65.98 10.05
N PRO A 10 -30.46 -66.66 10.27
CA PRO A 10 -29.16 -65.98 10.48
C PRO A 10 -28.66 -65.13 9.32
N ALA A 11 -28.92 -65.54 8.06
CA ALA A 11 -28.50 -64.79 6.88
C ALA A 11 -29.25 -63.44 6.72
N ILE A 12 -30.52 -63.39 7.10
CA ILE A 12 -31.34 -62.19 7.07
C ILE A 12 -30.84 -61.18 8.11
N VAL A 13 -30.49 -61.67 9.32
CA VAL A 13 -29.94 -60.79 10.39
C VAL A 13 -28.61 -60.17 9.96
N ILE A 14 -27.73 -60.97 9.32
CA ILE A 14 -26.44 -60.43 8.80
C ILE A 14 -26.69 -59.39 7.72
N PHE A 15 -27.62 -59.63 6.81
CA PHE A 15 -27.93 -58.67 5.73
C PHE A 15 -28.47 -57.34 6.29
N ILE A 16 -29.39 -57.39 7.27
CA ILE A 16 -29.92 -56.20 7.95
C ILE A 16 -28.78 -55.45 8.65
N GLY A 17 -27.89 -56.17 9.35
CA GLY A 17 -26.73 -55.57 10.00
C GLY A 17 -25.79 -54.82 9.07
N VAL A 18 -25.51 -55.40 7.90
CA VAL A 18 -24.69 -54.77 6.84
C VAL A 18 -25.37 -53.51 6.29
N MET A 19 -26.67 -53.57 6.04
CA MET A 19 -27.44 -52.43 5.54
C MET A 19 -27.46 -51.27 6.54
N ILE A 20 -27.67 -51.55 7.83
CA ILE A 20 -27.60 -50.51 8.89
C ILE A 20 -26.21 -49.90 8.98
N SER A 21 -25.16 -50.73 8.91
CA SER A 21 -23.75 -50.23 8.95
C SER A 21 -23.44 -49.38 7.74
N ALA A 22 -23.91 -49.75 6.53
CA ALA A 22 -23.72 -48.95 5.31
C ALA A 22 -24.44 -47.59 5.42
N CYS A 23 -25.69 -47.58 5.89
CA CYS A 23 -26.42 -46.33 6.12
C CYS A 23 -25.73 -45.45 7.17
N GLY A 24 -25.21 -46.01 8.25
CA GLY A 24 -24.45 -45.29 9.28
C GLY A 24 -23.15 -44.68 8.74
N ALA A 25 -22.43 -45.42 7.88
CA ALA A 25 -21.22 -44.93 7.26
C ALA A 25 -21.49 -43.75 6.27
N ILE A 26 -22.56 -43.83 5.49
CA ILE A 26 -22.98 -42.73 4.59
C ILE A 26 -23.38 -41.50 5.40
N TRP A 27 -24.15 -41.69 6.47
CA TRP A 27 -24.54 -40.56 7.34
C TRP A 27 -23.31 -39.90 7.96
N ALA A 28 -22.39 -40.66 8.54
CA ALA A 28 -21.16 -40.15 9.13
C ALA A 28 -20.30 -39.40 8.12
N ALA A 29 -20.16 -39.92 6.91
CA ALA A 29 -19.42 -39.23 5.84
C ALA A 29 -20.06 -37.90 5.44
N TRP A 30 -21.38 -37.83 5.40
CA TRP A 30 -22.09 -36.57 5.10
C TRP A 30 -21.93 -35.57 6.21
N GLU A 31 -22.14 -35.98 7.46
CA GLU A 31 -21.97 -35.09 8.61
C GLU A 31 -20.53 -34.56 8.74
N GLN A 32 -19.54 -35.40 8.47
CA GLN A 32 -18.15 -35.01 8.40
C GLN A 32 -17.91 -33.97 7.27
N SER A 33 -18.45 -34.19 6.08
CA SER A 33 -18.31 -33.25 4.95
C SER A 33 -18.93 -31.87 5.27
N VAL A 34 -20.09 -31.85 5.91
CA VAL A 34 -20.74 -30.60 6.36
C VAL A 34 -19.89 -29.90 7.42
N SER A 35 -19.40 -30.67 8.41
CA SER A 35 -18.53 -30.11 9.45
C SER A 35 -17.23 -29.55 8.89
N GLU A 36 -16.58 -30.24 7.96
CA GLU A 36 -15.36 -29.77 7.29
C GLU A 36 -15.60 -28.48 6.51
N SER A 37 -16.73 -28.36 5.81
CA SER A 37 -17.09 -27.15 5.08
C SER A 37 -17.30 -25.95 6.01
N VAL A 38 -17.95 -26.16 7.14
CA VAL A 38 -18.15 -25.11 8.17
C VAL A 38 -16.82 -24.70 8.79
N LEU A 39 -15.97 -25.66 9.15
CA LEU A 39 -14.65 -25.38 9.71
C LEU A 39 -13.77 -24.59 8.72
N ARG A 40 -13.80 -24.96 7.44
CA ARG A 40 -13.08 -24.23 6.41
C ARG A 40 -13.57 -22.78 6.30
N THR A 41 -14.87 -22.56 6.21
CA THR A 41 -15.46 -21.22 6.14
C THR A 41 -15.08 -20.38 7.37
N LYS A 42 -15.13 -20.97 8.57
CA LYS A 42 -14.72 -20.28 9.81
C LYS A 42 -13.22 -19.98 9.84
N SER A 43 -12.38 -20.87 9.33
CA SER A 43 -10.94 -20.64 9.22
C SER A 43 -10.62 -19.49 8.25
N GLU A 44 -11.31 -19.42 7.10
CA GLU A 44 -11.18 -18.33 6.14
C GLU A 44 -11.66 -16.98 6.75
N GLU A 45 -12.76 -16.99 7.51
CA GLU A 45 -13.27 -15.82 8.22
C GLU A 45 -12.24 -15.30 9.25
N ILE A 46 -11.68 -16.20 10.08
CA ILE A 46 -10.66 -15.88 11.06
C ILE A 46 -9.41 -15.31 10.39
N ALA A 47 -8.94 -15.91 9.29
CA ALA A 47 -7.79 -15.42 8.53
C ALA A 47 -8.05 -14.01 7.98
N SER A 48 -9.25 -13.75 7.45
CA SER A 48 -9.67 -12.43 6.97
C SER A 48 -9.70 -11.39 8.09
N LEU A 49 -10.27 -11.74 9.24
CA LEU A 49 -10.32 -10.85 10.40
C LEU A 49 -8.92 -10.54 10.95
N ASN A 50 -8.07 -11.56 11.05
CA ASN A 50 -6.68 -11.38 11.48
C ASN A 50 -5.91 -10.45 10.54
N LYS A 51 -6.13 -10.59 9.22
CA LYS A 51 -5.54 -9.67 8.25
C LYS A 51 -6.03 -8.24 8.47
N LYS A 52 -7.34 -8.02 8.61
CA LYS A 52 -7.91 -6.69 8.88
C LYS A 52 -7.36 -6.06 10.16
N ILE A 53 -7.20 -6.85 11.21
CA ILE A 53 -6.59 -6.39 12.47
C ILE A 53 -5.13 -6.01 12.24
N ALA A 54 -4.35 -6.84 11.56
CA ALA A 54 -2.97 -6.55 11.23
C ALA A 54 -2.85 -5.26 10.40
N ASP A 55 -3.64 -5.12 9.34
CA ASP A 55 -3.67 -3.93 8.48
C ASP A 55 -4.02 -2.67 9.28
N SER A 56 -4.95 -2.76 10.23
CA SER A 56 -5.31 -1.65 11.13
C SER A 56 -4.18 -1.26 12.08
N ILE A 57 -3.36 -2.21 12.54
CA ILE A 57 -2.26 -1.96 13.48
C ILE A 57 -1.02 -1.42 12.79
N ILE A 58 -0.71 -1.91 11.58
CA ILE A 58 0.51 -1.53 10.85
C ILE A 58 0.29 -0.42 9.83
N GLY A 59 -0.95 -0.16 9.41
CA GLY A 59 -1.29 0.85 8.39
C GLY A 59 -1.67 0.28 7.03
N GLY A 60 -1.67 -1.04 6.87
CA GLY A 60 -2.05 -1.72 5.63
C GLY A 60 -1.30 -1.21 4.40
N ASP A 61 -2.02 -1.06 3.28
CA ASP A 61 -1.50 -0.52 2.02
C ASP A 61 -1.59 1.01 1.93
N SER A 62 -1.84 1.71 3.06
CA SER A 62 -1.92 3.17 3.08
C SER A 62 -0.55 3.80 2.86
N PHE A 63 -0.53 4.92 2.16
CA PHE A 63 0.67 5.72 1.91
C PHE A 63 0.36 7.20 2.02
N ALA A 64 1.39 8.02 2.01
CA ALA A 64 1.27 9.46 1.93
C ALA A 64 2.07 10.00 0.75
N TYR A 65 1.69 11.17 0.27
CA TYR A 65 2.45 11.90 -0.72
C TYR A 65 2.46 13.38 -0.39
N ILE A 66 3.40 14.11 -0.98
CA ILE A 66 3.55 15.55 -0.79
C ILE A 66 3.19 16.27 -2.07
N THR A 67 2.38 17.31 -1.95
CA THR A 67 2.05 18.20 -3.05
C THR A 67 2.30 19.65 -2.65
N PRO A 68 2.79 20.53 -3.54
CA PRO A 68 2.88 21.93 -3.24
C PRO A 68 1.51 22.59 -3.25
N THR A 69 1.21 23.36 -2.23
CA THR A 69 0.01 24.21 -2.15
C THR A 69 0.41 25.65 -2.49
N PHE A 70 -0.15 26.17 -3.57
CA PHE A 70 0.07 27.54 -4.02
C PHE A 70 -1.08 28.42 -3.54
N PHE A 71 -0.75 29.56 -2.96
CA PHE A 71 -1.75 30.53 -2.51
C PHE A 71 -2.09 31.53 -3.63
N LYS A 72 -3.30 32.09 -3.58
CA LYS A 72 -3.74 33.14 -4.53
C LYS A 72 -2.88 34.40 -4.40
N ASP A 73 -2.44 34.69 -3.18
CA ASP A 73 -1.49 35.75 -2.92
C ASP A 73 -0.09 35.31 -3.36
N LYS A 74 0.40 35.90 -4.45
CA LYS A 74 1.71 35.61 -5.02
C LYS A 74 2.88 36.02 -4.12
N SER A 75 2.63 36.78 -3.05
CA SER A 75 3.66 37.16 -2.05
C SER A 75 3.94 36.03 -1.06
N SER A 76 2.97 35.13 -0.87
CA SER A 76 3.11 34.00 0.04
C SER A 76 3.89 32.85 -0.63
N PRO A 77 4.91 32.30 0.05
CA PRO A 77 5.62 31.14 -0.49
C PRO A 77 4.67 29.92 -0.57
N PRO A 78 4.86 29.03 -1.54
CA PRO A 78 4.15 27.76 -1.55
C PRO A 78 4.55 26.90 -0.36
N TYR A 79 3.62 26.05 0.10
CA TYR A 79 3.85 25.11 1.19
C TYR A 79 3.86 23.67 0.69
N LEU A 80 4.69 22.83 1.28
CA LEU A 80 4.61 21.38 1.13
C LEU A 80 3.45 20.88 1.98
N THR A 81 2.49 20.25 1.33
CA THR A 81 1.32 19.64 1.97
C THR A 81 1.42 18.14 1.87
N LEU A 82 1.47 17.48 3.00
CA LEU A 82 1.41 16.02 3.13
C LEU A 82 -0.05 15.58 3.04
N VAL A 83 -0.34 14.60 2.21
CA VAL A 83 -1.68 14.07 1.99
C VAL A 83 -1.67 12.57 2.25
N HIS A 84 -2.61 12.11 3.08
CA HIS A 84 -2.86 10.70 3.33
C HIS A 84 -3.67 10.07 2.20
N GLN A 85 -3.32 8.84 1.83
CA GLN A 85 -4.05 8.02 0.87
C GLN A 85 -4.17 6.59 1.38
N GLY A 86 -5.38 6.03 1.38
CA GLY A 86 -5.67 4.67 1.80
C GLY A 86 -6.73 4.59 2.91
N GLU A 87 -7.00 3.36 3.36
CA GLU A 87 -8.10 3.07 4.30
C GLU A 87 -7.65 3.07 5.77
N HIS A 88 -6.35 2.91 6.02
CA HIS A 88 -5.81 2.79 7.38
C HIS A 88 -4.92 3.98 7.72
N PRO A 89 -4.85 4.40 9.00
CA PRO A 89 -3.88 5.40 9.44
C PRO A 89 -2.45 4.96 9.15
N ILE A 90 -1.54 5.92 8.91
CA ILE A 90 -0.11 5.65 8.81
C ILE A 90 0.51 5.97 10.17
N TYR A 91 1.32 5.04 10.69
CA TYR A 91 1.96 5.17 12.00
C TYR A 91 3.48 5.36 11.88
N ASP A 92 4.04 6.11 12.81
CA ASP A 92 5.49 6.36 12.93
C ASP A 92 6.10 6.94 11.64
N LEU A 93 5.34 7.81 10.97
CA LEU A 93 5.75 8.40 9.70
C LEU A 93 6.88 9.40 9.90
N SER A 94 7.99 9.16 9.25
CA SER A 94 9.09 10.09 9.06
C SER A 94 9.36 10.34 7.58
N ILE A 95 9.74 11.57 7.25
CA ILE A 95 9.88 12.03 5.87
C ILE A 95 11.25 12.71 5.72
N ARG A 96 11.93 12.38 4.64
CA ARG A 96 13.17 13.02 4.22
C ARG A 96 13.00 13.61 2.82
N VAL A 97 13.19 14.91 2.68
CA VAL A 97 13.03 15.64 1.42
C VAL A 97 14.40 16.04 0.89
N VAL A 98 14.72 15.59 -0.31
CA VAL A 98 15.98 15.84 -1.01
C VAL A 98 15.71 16.69 -2.24
N ASP A 99 16.28 17.87 -2.30
CA ASP A 99 16.33 18.71 -3.50
C ASP A 99 17.45 18.19 -4.41
N LEU A 100 17.08 17.61 -5.56
CA LEU A 100 18.04 17.02 -6.47
C LEU A 100 19.02 18.03 -7.08
N ASP A 101 18.58 19.25 -7.33
CA ASP A 101 19.45 20.27 -7.93
C ASP A 101 20.51 20.72 -6.93
N VAL A 102 20.14 20.79 -5.65
CA VAL A 102 21.08 21.07 -4.55
C VAL A 102 22.02 19.89 -4.34
N PHE A 103 21.47 18.67 -4.31
CA PHE A 103 22.23 17.44 -4.12
C PHE A 103 23.28 17.23 -5.21
N GLU A 104 22.91 17.34 -6.50
CA GLU A 104 23.82 17.19 -7.63
C GLU A 104 24.96 18.22 -7.60
N ARG A 105 24.65 19.47 -7.21
CA ARG A 105 25.66 20.53 -7.05
C ARG A 105 26.65 20.21 -5.94
N GLN A 106 26.14 19.76 -4.78
CA GLN A 106 26.99 19.41 -3.64
C GLN A 106 27.90 18.21 -3.93
N VAL A 107 27.39 17.20 -4.65
CA VAL A 107 28.21 16.06 -5.11
C VAL A 107 29.34 16.55 -6.01
N LYS A 108 29.06 17.47 -6.96
CA LYS A 108 30.12 18.06 -7.83
C LYS A 108 31.15 18.88 -7.06
N GLU A 109 30.75 19.50 -5.95
CA GLU A 109 31.63 20.27 -5.05
C GLU A 109 32.44 19.38 -4.09
N GLY A 110 32.23 18.05 -4.14
CA GLY A 110 33.00 17.07 -3.35
C GLY A 110 32.54 16.91 -1.91
N TYR A 111 31.28 17.26 -1.59
CA TYR A 111 30.69 16.99 -0.27
C TYR A 111 30.61 15.49 0.01
N THR A 112 30.90 15.12 1.26
CA THR A 112 30.73 13.73 1.70
C THR A 112 29.26 13.38 1.90
N ILE A 113 28.92 12.09 1.88
CA ILE A 113 27.55 11.61 2.14
C ILE A 113 27.03 12.13 3.49
N ALA A 114 27.89 12.17 4.52
CA ALA A 114 27.52 12.67 5.84
C ALA A 114 27.17 14.18 5.84
N ASP A 115 27.82 14.97 4.98
CA ASP A 115 27.52 16.41 4.85
C ASP A 115 26.25 16.67 4.04
N LEU A 116 25.95 15.80 3.07
CA LEU A 116 24.71 15.84 2.30
C LEU A 116 23.50 15.63 3.20
N HIS A 117 23.53 14.65 4.07
CA HIS A 117 22.44 14.36 5.02
C HIS A 117 22.15 15.49 6.02
N LYS A 118 23.15 16.28 6.39
CA LYS A 118 22.95 17.41 7.32
C LYS A 118 22.11 18.55 6.75
N LYS A 119 21.99 18.64 5.43
CA LYS A 119 21.27 19.72 4.73
C LYS A 119 19.90 19.29 4.19
N GLU A 120 19.52 18.04 4.39
CA GLU A 120 18.22 17.53 3.98
C GLU A 120 17.14 17.98 4.98
N ASN A 121 15.96 18.29 4.47
CA ASN A 121 14.80 18.58 5.32
C ASN A 121 14.21 17.26 5.82
N GLN A 122 14.20 17.08 7.13
CA GLN A 122 13.60 15.92 7.78
C GLN A 122 12.39 16.33 8.61
N PHE A 123 11.31 15.60 8.49
CA PHE A 123 10.09 15.81 9.25
C PHE A 123 9.72 14.52 9.99
N ASN A 124 9.52 14.64 11.29
CA ASN A 124 8.95 13.55 12.09
C ASN A 124 7.47 13.85 12.32
N VAL A 125 6.61 13.20 11.55
CA VAL A 125 5.17 13.46 11.55
C VAL A 125 4.47 12.67 12.65
N GLY A 126 4.98 11.46 12.95
CA GLY A 126 4.32 10.52 13.86
C GLY A 126 3.13 9.84 13.18
N ASN A 127 1.93 10.02 13.72
CA ASN A 127 0.73 9.37 13.17
C ASN A 127 -0.03 10.31 12.24
N LEU A 128 -0.42 9.78 11.08
CA LEU A 128 -1.23 10.48 10.10
C LEU A 128 -2.57 9.74 9.95
N SER A 129 -3.65 10.40 10.34
CA SER A 129 -5.00 9.82 10.27
C SER A 129 -5.49 9.70 8.83
N THR A 130 -6.46 8.82 8.63
CA THR A 130 -7.12 8.65 7.31
C THR A 130 -7.70 9.97 6.80
N SER A 131 -7.56 10.22 5.51
CA SER A 131 -8.04 11.44 4.84
C SER A 131 -7.51 12.76 5.42
N GLN A 132 -6.42 12.71 6.18
CA GLN A 132 -5.78 13.89 6.74
C GLN A 132 -4.83 14.53 5.71
N ALA A 133 -4.84 15.87 5.65
CA ALA A 133 -3.79 16.65 5.03
C ALA A 133 -3.11 17.53 6.09
N SER A 134 -1.80 17.68 6.00
CA SER A 134 -1.00 18.45 6.96
C SER A 134 0.04 19.33 6.24
N MET A 135 0.14 20.58 6.61
CA MET A 135 1.19 21.47 6.06
C MET A 135 2.50 21.21 6.80
N LEU A 136 3.54 20.86 6.06
CA LEU A 136 4.88 20.61 6.61
C LEU A 136 5.70 21.90 6.77
N GLY A 137 5.56 22.84 5.83
CA GLY A 137 6.27 24.11 5.87
C GLY A 137 6.39 24.77 4.50
N PRO A 138 6.87 26.02 4.48
CA PRO A 138 7.08 26.74 3.24
C PRO A 138 8.26 26.16 2.45
N ILE A 139 8.19 26.26 1.13
CA ILE A 139 9.25 25.88 0.22
C ILE A 139 9.57 27.03 -0.74
N SER A 140 10.85 27.22 -1.01
CA SER A 140 11.29 28.15 -2.04
C SER A 140 11.42 27.40 -3.37
N ILE A 141 10.63 27.79 -4.37
CA ILE A 141 10.70 27.21 -5.69
C ILE A 141 11.43 28.18 -6.62
N PRO A 142 12.61 27.81 -7.17
CA PRO A 142 13.32 28.61 -8.15
C PRO A 142 12.48 28.89 -9.40
N LYS A 143 12.82 29.94 -10.18
CA LYS A 143 12.08 30.30 -11.41
C LYS A 143 11.95 29.15 -12.42
N ASN A 144 12.93 28.26 -12.45
CA ASN A 144 12.95 27.10 -13.37
C ASN A 144 12.21 25.88 -12.81
N GLY A 145 11.62 25.98 -11.59
CA GLY A 145 11.00 24.87 -10.91
C GLY A 145 11.91 24.19 -9.92
N ILE A 146 11.49 23.06 -9.40
CA ILE A 146 12.24 22.24 -8.43
C ILE A 146 12.05 20.75 -8.71
N ARG A 147 13.06 19.95 -8.41
CA ARG A 147 13.04 18.49 -8.46
C ARG A 147 13.28 17.96 -7.04
N LEU A 148 12.27 17.34 -6.48
CA LEU A 148 12.39 16.73 -5.15
C LEU A 148 12.27 15.22 -5.26
N ASN A 149 13.13 14.51 -4.53
CA ASN A 149 12.92 13.13 -4.15
C ASN A 149 12.61 13.08 -2.66
N ILE A 150 11.52 12.40 -2.32
CA ILE A 150 10.99 12.35 -0.98
C ILE A 150 10.94 10.90 -0.55
N PHE A 151 11.48 10.62 0.62
CA PHE A 151 11.55 9.27 1.16
C PHE A 151 10.72 9.21 2.43
N PHE A 152 9.84 8.25 2.48
CA PHE A 152 8.95 8.01 3.60
C PHE A 152 9.34 6.72 4.30
N SER A 153 9.38 6.76 5.61
CA SER A 153 9.54 5.59 6.47
C SER A 153 8.36 5.56 7.43
N ALA A 154 7.63 4.46 7.46
CA ALA A 154 6.48 4.27 8.32
C ALA A 154 6.43 2.83 8.83
N ARG A 155 5.53 2.55 9.78
CA ARG A 155 5.39 1.20 10.34
C ARG A 155 5.02 0.17 9.28
N ASN A 156 4.27 0.55 8.26
CA ASN A 156 3.86 -0.32 7.15
C ASN A 156 4.89 -0.42 6.01
N GLY A 157 6.05 0.21 6.13
CA GLY A 157 7.15 0.06 5.19
C GLY A 157 7.75 1.37 4.70
N PHE A 158 8.47 1.25 3.57
CA PHE A 158 9.15 2.37 2.93
C PHE A 158 8.53 2.65 1.57
N PHE A 159 8.36 3.92 1.24
CA PHE A 159 7.95 4.36 -0.08
C PHE A 159 8.66 5.67 -0.44
N SER A 160 8.71 5.96 -1.71
CA SER A 160 9.39 7.15 -2.23
C SER A 160 8.51 7.89 -3.19
N GLU A 161 8.70 9.20 -3.24
CA GLU A 161 8.01 10.09 -4.16
C GLU A 161 9.01 10.87 -5.00
N SER A 162 8.75 10.93 -6.28
CA SER A 162 9.36 11.88 -7.20
C SER A 162 8.37 13.02 -7.44
N LEU A 163 8.69 14.21 -6.91
CA LEU A 163 7.90 15.44 -7.11
C LEU A 163 8.68 16.38 -8.04
N ARG A 164 8.04 16.76 -9.13
CA ARG A 164 8.58 17.70 -10.12
C ARG A 164 7.65 18.90 -10.21
N VAL A 165 8.19 20.10 -10.10
CA VAL A 165 7.43 21.35 -10.25
C VAL A 165 8.06 22.17 -11.33
N ARG A 166 7.28 22.65 -12.28
CA ARG A 166 7.72 23.48 -13.41
C ARG A 166 6.76 24.65 -13.62
N LYS A 167 7.28 25.77 -14.09
CA LYS A 167 6.46 26.92 -14.44
C LYS A 167 6.18 26.92 -15.95
N VAL A 168 4.90 26.88 -16.32
CA VAL A 168 4.42 26.88 -17.72
C VAL A 168 3.39 27.99 -17.86
N ASN A 169 3.58 28.91 -18.81
CA ASN A 169 2.65 30.03 -19.05
C ASN A 169 2.28 30.79 -17.77
N ASP A 170 3.28 31.05 -16.93
CA ASP A 170 3.12 31.73 -15.61
C ASP A 170 2.36 30.96 -14.55
N GLU A 171 1.97 29.72 -14.81
CA GLU A 171 1.34 28.80 -13.87
C GLU A 171 2.31 27.70 -13.41
N TRP A 172 2.21 27.30 -12.16
CA TRP A 172 2.94 26.16 -11.65
C TRP A 172 2.23 24.85 -12.03
N LYS A 173 2.96 23.93 -12.61
CA LYS A 173 2.51 22.58 -12.96
C LYS A 173 3.32 21.56 -12.17
N THR A 174 2.67 20.49 -11.75
CA THR A 174 3.27 19.43 -10.95
C THR A 174 3.20 18.07 -11.63
N ALA A 175 4.21 17.26 -11.40
CA ALA A 175 4.17 15.84 -11.68
C ALA A 175 4.63 15.09 -10.42
N ILE A 176 3.83 14.13 -9.99
CA ILE A 176 4.01 13.35 -8.76
C ILE A 176 3.99 11.89 -9.15
N LYS A 177 4.98 11.12 -8.70
CA LYS A 177 5.03 9.67 -8.80
C LYS A 177 5.42 9.10 -7.45
N VAL A 178 4.60 8.19 -6.90
CA VAL A 178 4.86 7.51 -5.62
C VAL A 178 5.02 6.03 -5.88
N GLU A 179 6.10 5.47 -5.37
CA GLU A 179 6.47 4.07 -5.56
C GLU A 179 6.75 3.41 -4.21
N ASN A 180 6.33 2.17 -4.06
CA ASN A 180 6.76 1.36 -2.93
C ASN A 180 8.23 0.99 -3.12
N THR A 181 9.02 1.09 -2.04
CA THR A 181 10.44 0.73 -2.04
C THR A 181 10.62 -0.51 -1.15
N PRO A 182 10.27 -1.71 -1.65
CA PRO A 182 10.36 -2.92 -0.85
C PRO A 182 11.81 -3.27 -0.56
N THR A 183 12.05 -3.92 0.58
CA THR A 183 13.38 -4.46 0.93
C THR A 183 13.79 -5.59 -0.03
N SER A 184 12.80 -6.29 -0.60
CA SER A 184 12.97 -7.33 -1.61
C SER A 184 11.72 -7.37 -2.50
N GLY A 185 11.90 -7.57 -3.81
CA GLY A 185 10.80 -7.66 -4.77
C GLY A 185 10.77 -6.51 -5.77
N GLU A 186 9.70 -6.44 -6.53
CA GLU A 186 9.51 -5.42 -7.56
C GLU A 186 8.98 -4.12 -6.97
N VAL A 187 9.46 -3.00 -7.52
CA VAL A 187 8.93 -1.68 -7.22
C VAL A 187 7.52 -1.57 -7.78
N LYS A 188 6.56 -1.22 -6.93
CA LYS A 188 5.15 -1.06 -7.32
C LYS A 188 4.79 0.42 -7.34
N LEU A 189 4.22 0.87 -8.45
CA LEU A 189 3.62 2.20 -8.54
C LEU A 189 2.38 2.26 -7.64
N LEU A 190 2.37 3.21 -6.69
CA LEU A 190 1.26 3.45 -5.76
C LEU A 190 0.35 4.58 -6.27
N TYR A 191 0.94 5.63 -6.81
CA TYR A 191 0.22 6.81 -7.26
C TYR A 191 1.01 7.55 -8.33
N GLU A 192 0.32 8.07 -9.34
CA GLU A 192 0.89 8.97 -10.33
C GLU A 192 -0.14 10.05 -10.69
N LYS A 193 0.33 11.29 -10.72
CA LYS A 193 -0.45 12.44 -11.17
C LYS A 193 0.46 13.38 -11.92
N ILE A 194 0.07 13.73 -13.13
CA ILE A 194 0.78 14.69 -13.99
C ILE A 194 -0.25 15.76 -14.37
N ASP A 195 0.04 17.01 -14.07
CA ASP A 195 -0.82 18.13 -14.46
C ASP A 195 -0.83 18.28 -15.99
N ILE A 196 -1.98 18.70 -16.51
CA ILE A 196 -2.11 19.02 -17.94
C ILE A 196 -1.09 20.10 -18.31
N ASP A 197 -0.43 19.94 -19.46
CA ASP A 197 0.64 20.80 -19.96
C ASP A 197 1.94 20.77 -19.15
N PHE A 198 2.15 19.76 -18.27
CA PHE A 198 3.46 19.55 -17.66
C PHE A 198 4.49 19.25 -18.75
N PRO A 199 5.67 19.91 -18.75
CA PRO A 199 6.67 19.72 -19.81
C PRO A 199 7.26 18.31 -19.77
N LEU A 200 7.13 17.62 -20.90
CA LEU A 200 7.66 16.29 -21.12
C LEU A 200 9.00 16.34 -21.85
N ASN A 201 9.80 15.31 -21.70
CA ASN A 201 11.04 15.14 -22.46
C ASN A 201 10.77 14.80 -23.94
N LYS A 202 11.83 14.64 -24.75
CA LYS A 202 11.72 14.32 -26.18
C LYS A 202 11.03 12.97 -26.48
N LYS A 203 10.90 12.11 -25.49
CA LYS A 203 10.23 10.79 -25.60
C LYS A 203 8.75 10.84 -25.18
N GLY A 204 8.27 11.99 -24.69
CA GLY A 204 6.93 12.14 -24.17
C GLY A 204 6.76 11.75 -22.71
N ASP A 205 7.86 11.57 -21.97
CA ASP A 205 7.86 11.17 -20.58
C ASP A 205 8.23 12.33 -19.65
N VAL A 206 7.82 12.25 -18.39
CA VAL A 206 8.32 13.11 -17.33
C VAL A 206 9.77 12.74 -17.01
N GLU A 207 10.63 13.71 -16.83
CA GLU A 207 11.99 13.50 -16.32
C GLU A 207 11.94 13.35 -14.81
N TRP A 208 11.83 12.09 -14.40
CA TRP A 208 11.73 11.71 -12.97
C TRP A 208 13.04 11.82 -12.20
#